data_6ff1d843b4306dcd5ce199aa41ccda02
#
_entry.id   6ff1d843b4306dcd5ce199aa41ccda02
#
_cell.length_a   1.000
_cell.length_b   1.000
_cell.length_c   1.000
_cell.angle_alpha   90.00
_cell.angle_beta   90.00
_cell.angle_gamma   90.00
#
_symmetry.space_group_name_H-M   'P 1'
#
loop_
_entity.id
_entity.type
_entity.pdbx_description
1 polymer ?
#
loop_
_entity_poly.entity_id
_entity_poly.type
_entity_poly.pdbx_seq_one_letter_code
_entity_poly.pdbx_strand_id
1 'polypeptide(L)'
;MTQLKNQSQIEKIQPLKKSKTNQNNNNKMRNKFLIALFAFFGLAVANANAQQKIGYISLDYILAQMPEAKQVETELTTTKTQYDNMYQSKVKDFQTKLADYEKNGATMADVIKADKEKELQALQSQIEEFRQNSSTSLQKKQAQLLQPLLKKIEDNMHATAKENGFAFVFNYDAGQGTTPIVLHAPEDANISDLILKRMGVTPKPLAPAAATPATTTPATAAPKKN
;
A
#
# COMPACT_ATOMS: atom_id res chain seq x y z
N MET A 1 -5.92 -16.42 116.30
CA MET A 1 -6.67 -17.61 115.96
C MET A 1 -7.38 -17.37 114.60
N THR A 2 -6.74 -17.27 113.49
CA THR A 2 -7.41 -17.15 112.18
C THR A 2 -6.44 -17.41 111.05
N GLN A 3 -5.68 -18.53 110.94
CA GLN A 3 -4.76 -18.77 109.84
C GLN A 3 -4.74 -20.22 109.37
N LEU A 4 -5.69 -21.06 109.68
CA LEU A 4 -5.61 -22.51 109.34
C LEU A 4 -6.79 -23.01 108.49
N LYS A 5 -7.51 -22.19 107.71
CA LYS A 5 -8.66 -22.63 106.96
C LYS A 5 -8.57 -22.43 105.47
N ASN A 6 -7.41 -22.10 104.93
CA ASN A 6 -7.26 -21.77 103.51
C ASN A 6 -6.33 -22.68 102.67
N GLN A 7 -5.96 -23.83 103.19
CA GLN A 7 -5.09 -24.81 102.54
C GLN A 7 -5.78 -25.98 101.83
N SER A 8 -7.12 -26.12 101.85
CA SER A 8 -7.83 -27.30 101.34
C SER A 8 -8.53 -27.07 99.97
N GLN A 9 -8.34 -25.93 99.32
CA GLN A 9 -9.04 -25.63 98.04
C GLN A 9 -8.14 -25.56 96.81
N ILE A 10 -6.85 -25.95 96.92
CA ILE A 10 -5.91 -25.77 95.75
C ILE A 10 -5.71 -27.13 95.01
N GLU A 11 -6.40 -28.22 95.35
CA GLU A 11 -6.14 -29.54 94.79
C GLU A 11 -7.20 -30.08 93.81
N LYS A 12 -7.83 -29.20 93.01
CA LYS A 12 -8.69 -29.63 91.89
C LYS A 12 -8.62 -28.74 90.68
N ILE A 13 -7.40 -28.45 90.22
CA ILE A 13 -7.29 -27.90 88.87
C ILE A 13 -6.79 -29.00 87.92
N GLN A 14 -7.73 -29.63 87.25
CA GLN A 14 -7.44 -30.62 86.20
C GLN A 14 -6.65 -29.93 85.06
N PRO A 15 -5.63 -30.53 84.42
CA PRO A 15 -4.91 -29.97 83.29
C PRO A 15 -5.83 -29.88 82.13
N LEU A 16 -6.08 -28.68 81.60
CA LEU A 16 -6.73 -28.43 80.37
C LEU A 16 -6.08 -29.21 79.23
N LYS A 17 -6.83 -30.20 78.75
CA LYS A 17 -6.51 -30.99 77.54
C LYS A 17 -6.25 -30.00 76.40
N LYS A 18 -5.00 -29.74 75.98
CA LYS A 18 -4.64 -29.03 74.80
C LYS A 18 -5.34 -29.68 73.63
N SER A 19 -6.42 -29.10 73.18
CA SER A 19 -7.05 -29.32 71.86
C SER A 19 -5.99 -29.07 70.80
N LYS A 20 -5.44 -30.11 70.24
CA LYS A 20 -4.65 -30.03 69.00
C LYS A 20 -5.64 -29.69 67.86
N THR A 21 -6.08 -28.49 67.81
CA THR A 21 -6.96 -27.95 66.77
C THR A 21 -6.23 -27.94 65.45
N ASN A 22 -6.59 -28.79 64.59
CA ASN A 22 -6.94 -28.68 63.17
C ASN A 22 -6.37 -27.50 62.37
N GLN A 23 -5.18 -26.94 62.73
CA GLN A 23 -4.51 -25.88 61.93
C GLN A 23 -3.81 -26.41 60.67
N ASN A 24 -3.62 -27.73 60.55
CA ASN A 24 -2.88 -28.30 59.45
C ASN A 24 -3.72 -28.50 58.17
N ASN A 25 -5.06 -28.53 58.29
CA ASN A 25 -5.93 -28.69 57.12
C ASN A 25 -6.21 -27.36 56.39
N ASN A 26 -6.22 -26.26 57.12
CA ASN A 26 -6.46 -24.94 56.50
C ASN A 26 -5.25 -24.46 55.69
N ASN A 27 -4.03 -24.79 56.13
CA ASN A 27 -2.83 -24.44 55.36
C ASN A 27 -2.69 -25.33 54.11
N LYS A 28 -3.13 -26.57 54.17
CA LYS A 28 -3.10 -27.52 53.04
C LYS A 28 -4.14 -27.11 51.96
N MET A 29 -5.30 -26.58 52.37
CA MET A 29 -6.32 -26.05 51.46
C MET A 29 -5.89 -24.69 50.86
N ARG A 30 -5.33 -23.77 51.66
CA ARG A 30 -4.81 -22.49 51.20
C ARG A 30 -3.69 -22.66 50.15
N ASN A 31 -2.77 -23.60 50.41
CA ASN A 31 -1.71 -23.90 49.45
C ASN A 31 -2.24 -24.51 48.15
N LYS A 32 -3.24 -25.38 48.19
CA LYS A 32 -3.89 -25.92 47.00
C LYS A 32 -4.65 -24.85 46.23
N PHE A 33 -5.28 -23.90 46.92
CA PHE A 33 -5.97 -22.75 46.30
C PHE A 33 -5.00 -21.77 45.66
N LEU A 34 -3.85 -21.51 46.29
CA LEU A 34 -2.80 -20.67 45.74
C LEU A 34 -2.12 -21.32 44.52
N ILE A 35 -1.92 -22.63 44.53
CA ILE A 35 -1.36 -23.37 43.38
C ILE A 35 -2.37 -23.39 42.22
N ALA A 36 -3.68 -23.58 42.50
CA ALA A 36 -4.73 -23.49 41.47
C ALA A 36 -4.88 -22.10 40.90
N LEU A 37 -4.77 -21.05 41.72
CA LEU A 37 -4.79 -19.63 41.25
C LEU A 37 -3.57 -19.29 40.37
N PHE A 38 -2.38 -19.80 40.77
CA PHE A 38 -1.15 -19.60 39.97
C PHE A 38 -1.17 -20.40 38.66
N ALA A 39 -1.75 -21.60 38.65
CA ALA A 39 -1.95 -22.40 37.45
C ALA A 39 -2.97 -21.72 36.48
N PHE A 40 -4.05 -21.15 37.03
CA PHE A 40 -5.05 -20.44 36.24
C PHE A 40 -4.49 -19.12 35.64
N PHE A 41 -3.65 -18.41 36.39
CA PHE A 41 -2.98 -17.21 35.90
C PHE A 41 -1.85 -17.54 34.90
N GLY A 42 -1.16 -18.68 35.07
CA GLY A 42 -0.12 -19.14 34.13
C GLY A 42 -0.69 -19.57 32.76
N LEU A 43 -1.91 -20.14 32.71
CA LEU A 43 -2.56 -20.48 31.44
C LEU A 43 -3.08 -19.26 30.68
N ALA A 44 -3.37 -18.14 31.34
CA ALA A 44 -3.85 -16.92 30.68
C ALA A 44 -2.76 -16.18 29.90
N VAL A 45 -1.48 -16.42 30.20
CA VAL A 45 -0.34 -15.75 29.55
C VAL A 45 0.17 -16.52 28.31
N ALA A 46 -0.25 -17.79 28.14
CA ALA A 46 0.28 -18.67 27.09
C ALA A 46 -0.24 -18.36 25.67
N ASN A 47 -1.23 -17.47 25.50
CA ASN A 47 -1.81 -17.15 24.20
C ASN A 47 -1.50 -15.73 23.69
N ALA A 48 -0.54 -15.04 24.29
CA ALA A 48 -0.11 -13.72 23.82
C ALA A 48 0.98 -13.82 22.74
N ASN A 49 0.98 -14.84 21.90
CA ASN A 49 1.60 -14.74 20.60
C ASN A 49 0.67 -13.85 19.75
N ALA A 50 0.78 -12.54 19.94
CA ALA A 50 0.22 -11.58 19.02
C ALA A 50 0.99 -11.71 17.69
N GLN A 51 0.64 -12.74 16.91
CA GLN A 51 1.12 -12.86 15.55
C GLN A 51 0.68 -11.59 14.82
N GLN A 52 1.64 -10.72 14.52
CA GLN A 52 1.35 -9.48 13.84
C GLN A 52 0.71 -9.80 12.49
N LYS A 53 -0.54 -9.39 12.34
CA LYS A 53 -1.28 -9.62 11.11
C LYS A 53 -0.73 -8.68 10.04
N ILE A 54 -0.24 -9.25 8.96
CA ILE A 54 0.29 -8.53 7.80
C ILE A 54 -0.71 -8.67 6.66
N GLY A 55 -1.05 -7.54 6.02
CA GLY A 55 -1.90 -7.52 4.84
C GLY A 55 -1.16 -6.96 3.64
N TYR A 56 -1.76 -7.13 2.47
CA TYR A 56 -1.31 -6.47 1.26
C TYR A 56 -2.48 -5.94 0.43
N ILE A 57 -2.18 -4.98 -0.43
CA ILE A 57 -3.11 -4.41 -1.40
C ILE A 57 -2.47 -4.44 -2.80
N SER A 58 -3.29 -4.38 -3.82
CA SER A 58 -2.87 -3.97 -5.16
C SER A 58 -3.47 -2.60 -5.45
N LEU A 59 -2.60 -1.58 -5.46
CA LEU A 59 -3.01 -0.21 -5.72
C LEU A 59 -3.59 -0.06 -7.12
N ASP A 60 -2.97 -0.72 -8.11
CA ASP A 60 -3.43 -0.70 -9.51
C ASP A 60 -4.82 -1.33 -9.64
N TYR A 61 -5.07 -2.45 -8.92
CA TYR A 61 -6.39 -3.06 -8.86
C TYR A 61 -7.44 -2.11 -8.27
N ILE A 62 -7.11 -1.44 -7.15
CA ILE A 62 -8.04 -0.50 -6.50
C ILE A 62 -8.35 0.67 -7.45
N LEU A 63 -7.33 1.30 -8.05
CA LEU A 63 -7.49 2.39 -8.99
C LEU A 63 -8.33 2.00 -10.20
N ALA A 64 -8.08 0.81 -10.78
CA ALA A 64 -8.85 0.31 -11.94
C ALA A 64 -10.35 0.13 -11.66
N GLN A 65 -10.73 -0.06 -10.39
CA GLN A 65 -12.12 -0.20 -9.96
C GLN A 65 -12.81 1.13 -9.62
N MET A 66 -12.03 2.18 -9.36
CA MET A 66 -12.56 3.48 -8.96
C MET A 66 -13.13 4.26 -10.15
N PRO A 67 -14.38 4.74 -10.07
CA PRO A 67 -14.95 5.57 -11.14
C PRO A 67 -14.21 6.90 -11.30
N GLU A 68 -13.70 7.47 -10.22
CA GLU A 68 -12.90 8.70 -10.25
C GLU A 68 -11.58 8.51 -11.02
N ALA A 69 -10.94 7.34 -10.90
CA ALA A 69 -9.71 7.04 -11.64
C ALA A 69 -9.96 6.98 -13.16
N LYS A 70 -11.11 6.48 -13.60
CA LYS A 70 -11.53 6.50 -15.01
C LYS A 70 -11.73 7.93 -15.53
N GLN A 71 -12.26 8.81 -14.69
CA GLN A 71 -12.40 10.23 -15.06
C GLN A 71 -11.01 10.87 -15.24
N VAL A 72 -10.07 10.59 -14.33
CA VAL A 72 -8.67 11.04 -14.44
C VAL A 72 -8.03 10.53 -15.74
N GLU A 73 -8.18 9.24 -16.05
CA GLU A 73 -7.67 8.65 -17.28
C GLU A 73 -8.25 9.34 -18.54
N THR A 74 -9.55 9.59 -18.54
CA THR A 74 -10.23 10.31 -19.65
C THR A 74 -9.70 11.72 -19.81
N GLU A 75 -9.52 12.46 -18.71
CA GLU A 75 -9.01 13.83 -18.72
C GLU A 75 -7.56 13.89 -19.20
N LEU A 76 -6.72 12.96 -18.75
CA LEU A 76 -5.32 12.86 -19.21
C LEU A 76 -5.24 12.51 -20.69
N THR A 77 -6.05 11.56 -21.15
CA THR A 77 -6.11 11.17 -22.57
C THR A 77 -6.56 12.35 -23.44
N THR A 78 -7.58 13.09 -23.00
CA THR A 78 -8.04 14.29 -23.70
C THR A 78 -6.95 15.34 -23.78
N THR A 79 -6.26 15.62 -22.65
CA THR A 79 -5.17 16.59 -22.59
C THR A 79 -4.00 16.16 -23.47
N LYS A 80 -3.63 14.88 -23.45
CA LYS A 80 -2.60 14.32 -24.31
C LYS A 80 -2.93 14.52 -25.79
N THR A 81 -4.15 14.19 -26.18
CA THR A 81 -4.63 14.37 -27.56
C THR A 81 -4.58 15.83 -27.99
N GLN A 82 -4.92 16.77 -27.12
CA GLN A 82 -4.79 18.20 -27.39
C GLN A 82 -3.32 18.59 -27.64
N TYR A 83 -2.40 18.14 -26.80
CA TYR A 83 -0.97 18.43 -26.98
C TYR A 83 -0.42 17.77 -28.26
N ASP A 84 -0.80 16.53 -28.55
CA ASP A 84 -0.39 15.84 -29.78
C ASP A 84 -0.87 16.61 -31.03
N ASN A 85 -2.12 17.10 -31.05
CA ASN A 85 -2.66 17.90 -32.15
C ASN A 85 -1.91 19.22 -32.31
N MET A 86 -1.61 19.93 -31.22
CA MET A 86 -0.84 21.16 -31.25
C MET A 86 0.59 20.94 -31.75
N TYR A 87 1.21 19.86 -31.30
CA TYR A 87 2.55 19.44 -31.76
C TYR A 87 2.54 19.19 -33.28
N GLN A 88 1.59 18.41 -33.79
CA GLN A 88 1.47 18.09 -35.20
C GLN A 88 1.21 19.36 -36.01
N SER A 89 0.42 20.31 -35.52
CA SER A 89 0.20 21.60 -36.17
C SER A 89 1.50 22.41 -36.32
N LYS A 90 2.31 22.46 -35.25
CA LYS A 90 3.60 23.16 -35.26
C LYS A 90 4.60 22.50 -36.24
N VAL A 91 4.65 21.19 -36.25
CA VAL A 91 5.50 20.42 -37.19
C VAL A 91 5.07 20.66 -38.64
N LYS A 92 3.75 20.67 -38.88
CA LYS A 92 3.22 20.97 -40.24
C LYS A 92 3.56 22.39 -40.70
N ASP A 93 3.45 23.40 -39.81
CA ASP A 93 3.83 24.77 -40.12
C ASP A 93 5.32 24.87 -40.49
N PHE A 94 6.17 24.25 -39.67
CA PHE A 94 7.62 24.16 -39.97
C PHE A 94 7.89 23.51 -41.33
N GLN A 95 7.28 22.36 -41.62
CA GLN A 95 7.46 21.63 -42.88
C GLN A 95 6.99 22.48 -44.06
N THR A 96 5.87 23.20 -43.95
CA THR A 96 5.35 24.08 -45.00
C THR A 96 6.34 25.24 -45.30
N LYS A 97 6.85 25.86 -44.25
CA LYS A 97 7.82 26.97 -44.40
C LYS A 97 9.18 26.47 -44.90
N LEU A 98 9.61 25.31 -44.51
CA LEU A 98 10.84 24.66 -45.01
C LEU A 98 10.71 24.37 -46.51
N ALA A 99 9.60 23.77 -46.94
CA ALA A 99 9.35 23.46 -48.33
C ALA A 99 9.29 24.76 -49.22
N ASP A 100 8.68 25.83 -48.68
CA ASP A 100 8.70 27.14 -49.35
C ASP A 100 10.12 27.71 -49.47
N TYR A 101 10.90 27.61 -48.40
CA TYR A 101 12.31 28.02 -48.40
C TYR A 101 13.17 27.22 -49.40
N GLU A 102 13.02 25.90 -49.43
CA GLU A 102 13.74 25.00 -50.35
C GLU A 102 13.41 25.31 -51.80
N LYS A 103 12.13 25.59 -52.12
CA LYS A 103 11.66 25.89 -53.45
C LYS A 103 12.12 27.25 -53.97
N ASN A 104 12.06 28.25 -53.13
CA ASN A 104 12.20 29.66 -53.54
C ASN A 104 13.53 30.28 -53.08
N GLY A 105 14.28 29.67 -52.17
CA GLY A 105 15.45 30.23 -51.51
C GLY A 105 16.59 30.64 -52.45
N ALA A 106 16.73 29.95 -53.60
CA ALA A 106 17.76 30.30 -54.60
C ALA A 106 17.48 31.64 -55.30
N THR A 107 16.24 32.11 -55.31
CA THR A 107 15.82 33.36 -55.95
C THR A 107 15.51 34.47 -54.95
N MET A 108 15.59 34.21 -53.66
CA MET A 108 15.37 35.19 -52.60
C MET A 108 16.56 36.15 -52.47
N ALA A 109 16.29 37.44 -52.15
CA ALA A 109 17.32 38.37 -51.70
C ALA A 109 17.97 37.90 -50.42
N ASP A 110 19.27 38.13 -50.22
CA ASP A 110 20.05 37.61 -49.07
C ASP A 110 19.43 37.96 -47.71
N VAL A 111 18.86 39.19 -47.58
CA VAL A 111 18.19 39.61 -46.35
C VAL A 111 16.96 38.75 -46.07
N ILE A 112 16.12 38.48 -47.07
CA ILE A 112 14.94 37.64 -46.95
C ILE A 112 15.29 36.19 -46.62
N LYS A 113 16.36 35.68 -47.25
CA LYS A 113 16.88 34.35 -47.00
C LYS A 113 17.32 34.20 -45.52
N ALA A 114 18.12 35.15 -45.03
CA ALA A 114 18.58 35.16 -43.64
C ALA A 114 17.41 35.23 -42.63
N ASP A 115 16.37 36.01 -42.91
CA ASP A 115 15.16 36.10 -42.09
C ASP A 115 14.40 34.75 -42.06
N LYS A 116 14.25 34.09 -43.22
CA LYS A 116 13.61 32.78 -43.33
C LYS A 116 14.39 31.68 -42.58
N GLU A 117 15.72 31.68 -42.71
CA GLU A 117 16.57 30.73 -41.94
C GLU A 117 16.40 30.91 -40.44
N LYS A 118 16.37 32.18 -39.97
CA LYS A 118 16.13 32.49 -38.55
C LYS A 118 14.74 32.10 -38.10
N GLU A 119 13.71 32.32 -38.94
CA GLU A 119 12.33 31.86 -38.65
C GLU A 119 12.26 30.34 -38.50
N LEU A 120 12.87 29.58 -39.41
CA LEU A 120 12.93 28.12 -39.35
C LEU A 120 13.64 27.60 -38.11
N GLN A 121 14.78 28.19 -37.73
CA GLN A 121 15.48 27.86 -36.49
C GLN A 121 14.62 28.15 -35.26
N ALA A 122 13.91 29.28 -35.23
CA ALA A 122 13.02 29.63 -34.13
C ALA A 122 11.86 28.63 -34.01
N LEU A 123 11.24 28.24 -35.13
CA LEU A 123 10.17 27.24 -35.15
C LEU A 123 10.66 25.87 -34.67
N GLN A 124 11.85 25.43 -35.07
CA GLN A 124 12.44 24.17 -34.60
C GLN A 124 12.64 24.21 -33.08
N SER A 125 13.19 25.29 -32.55
CA SER A 125 13.35 25.47 -31.09
C SER A 125 12.00 25.46 -30.38
N GLN A 126 10.99 26.15 -30.92
CA GLN A 126 9.64 26.16 -30.33
C GLN A 126 8.96 24.78 -30.34
N ILE A 127 9.20 23.94 -31.35
CA ILE A 127 8.68 22.57 -31.42
C ILE A 127 9.29 21.73 -30.31
N GLU A 128 10.61 21.84 -30.12
CA GLU A 128 11.30 21.09 -29.08
C GLU A 128 10.90 21.57 -27.68
N GLU A 129 10.83 22.87 -27.43
CA GLU A 129 10.32 23.44 -26.19
C GLU A 129 8.88 22.99 -25.90
N PHE A 130 8.02 23.02 -26.92
CA PHE A 130 6.63 22.59 -26.77
C PHE A 130 6.54 21.10 -26.36
N ARG A 131 7.35 20.25 -26.99
CA ARG A 131 7.41 18.82 -26.69
C ARG A 131 7.79 18.58 -25.24
N GLN A 132 8.85 19.24 -24.75
CA GLN A 132 9.32 19.12 -23.37
C GLN A 132 8.29 19.68 -22.36
N ASN A 133 7.78 20.88 -22.65
CA ASN A 133 6.80 21.55 -21.78
C ASN A 133 5.49 20.76 -21.69
N SER A 134 5.02 20.19 -22.80
CA SER A 134 3.83 19.36 -22.86
C SER A 134 3.98 18.09 -22.02
N SER A 135 5.14 17.41 -22.14
CA SER A 135 5.45 16.22 -21.35
C SER A 135 5.45 16.53 -19.85
N THR A 136 6.16 17.60 -19.46
CA THR A 136 6.23 18.04 -18.06
C THR A 136 4.86 18.44 -17.51
N SER A 137 4.08 19.17 -18.32
CA SER A 137 2.73 19.60 -17.95
C SER A 137 1.78 18.42 -17.77
N LEU A 138 1.87 17.41 -18.64
CA LEU A 138 1.07 16.20 -18.54
C LEU A 138 1.41 15.39 -17.28
N GLN A 139 2.70 15.22 -16.96
CA GLN A 139 3.15 14.56 -15.74
C GLN A 139 2.67 15.31 -14.49
N LYS A 140 2.80 16.64 -14.47
CA LYS A 140 2.31 17.48 -13.37
C LYS A 140 0.80 17.34 -13.21
N LYS A 141 0.05 17.39 -14.30
CA LYS A 141 -1.40 17.21 -14.29
C LYS A 141 -1.79 15.83 -13.75
N GLN A 142 -1.11 14.78 -14.20
CA GLN A 142 -1.31 13.41 -13.71
C GLN A 142 -1.11 13.33 -12.19
N ALA A 143 0.00 13.85 -11.68
CA ALA A 143 0.26 13.86 -10.24
C ALA A 143 -0.83 14.62 -9.46
N GLN A 144 -1.25 15.79 -9.97
CA GLN A 144 -2.31 16.60 -9.34
C GLN A 144 -3.66 15.88 -9.29
N LEU A 145 -4.03 15.16 -10.35
CA LEU A 145 -5.30 14.46 -10.44
C LEU A 145 -5.29 13.14 -9.63
N LEU A 146 -4.14 12.46 -9.56
CA LEU A 146 -4.01 11.22 -8.79
C LEU A 146 -3.88 11.46 -7.29
N GLN A 147 -3.28 12.58 -6.86
CA GLN A 147 -3.03 12.85 -5.45
C GLN A 147 -4.28 12.71 -4.56
N PRO A 148 -5.45 13.29 -4.87
CA PRO A 148 -6.65 13.14 -4.06
C PRO A 148 -7.16 11.69 -4.03
N LEU A 149 -7.00 10.93 -5.11
CA LEU A 149 -7.38 9.54 -5.18
C LEU A 149 -6.49 8.68 -4.27
N LEU A 150 -5.18 8.87 -4.37
CA LEU A 150 -4.22 8.17 -3.53
C LEU A 150 -4.47 8.45 -2.05
N LYS A 151 -4.74 9.71 -1.70
CA LYS A 151 -5.10 10.08 -0.33
C LYS A 151 -6.38 9.39 0.13
N LYS A 152 -7.41 9.33 -0.70
CA LYS A 152 -8.67 8.62 -0.40
C LYS A 152 -8.42 7.13 -0.15
N ILE A 153 -7.56 6.50 -0.96
CA ILE A 153 -7.17 5.09 -0.77
C ILE A 153 -6.41 4.91 0.54
N GLU A 154 -5.43 5.76 0.81
CA GLU A 154 -4.60 5.74 2.01
C GLU A 154 -5.45 5.86 3.28
N ASP A 155 -6.35 6.85 3.35
CA ASP A 155 -7.23 7.07 4.49
C ASP A 155 -8.12 5.83 4.75
N ASN A 156 -8.68 5.22 3.69
CA ASN A 156 -9.50 4.02 3.81
C ASN A 156 -8.68 2.76 4.12
N MET A 157 -7.45 2.67 3.62
CA MET A 157 -6.52 1.59 3.95
C MET A 157 -6.16 1.62 5.43
N HIS A 158 -5.79 2.78 5.97
CA HIS A 158 -5.48 2.95 7.39
C HIS A 158 -6.66 2.56 8.29
N ALA A 159 -7.86 3.02 7.94
CA ALA A 159 -9.06 2.67 8.69
C ALA A 159 -9.36 1.16 8.62
N THR A 160 -9.26 0.56 7.43
CA THR A 160 -9.48 -0.89 7.21
C THR A 160 -8.44 -1.72 7.97
N ALA A 161 -7.16 -1.33 7.92
CA ALA A 161 -6.09 -2.01 8.63
C ALA A 161 -6.31 -1.99 10.14
N LYS A 162 -6.65 -0.82 10.69
CA LYS A 162 -6.92 -0.65 12.12
C LYS A 162 -8.10 -1.51 12.59
N GLU A 163 -9.21 -1.49 11.86
CA GLU A 163 -10.44 -2.24 12.22
C GLU A 163 -10.23 -3.76 12.16
N ASN A 164 -9.38 -4.24 11.24
CA ASN A 164 -9.14 -5.66 11.04
C ASN A 164 -7.87 -6.17 11.73
N GLY A 165 -7.19 -5.32 12.53
CA GLY A 165 -6.02 -5.68 13.33
C GLY A 165 -4.76 -5.96 12.52
N PHE A 166 -4.61 -5.39 11.33
CA PHE A 166 -3.38 -5.46 10.56
C PHE A 166 -2.33 -4.51 11.14
N ALA A 167 -1.16 -5.04 11.45
CA ALA A 167 -0.01 -4.26 11.93
C ALA A 167 0.74 -3.57 10.77
N PHE A 168 0.77 -4.24 9.61
CA PHE A 168 1.42 -3.74 8.40
C PHE A 168 0.56 -4.05 7.18
N VAL A 169 0.59 -3.15 6.21
CA VAL A 169 -0.01 -3.34 4.87
C VAL A 169 1.02 -2.93 3.84
N PHE A 170 1.31 -3.83 2.90
CA PHE A 170 2.24 -3.60 1.80
C PHE A 170 1.50 -3.45 0.49
N ASN A 171 2.04 -2.66 -0.45
CA ASN A 171 1.58 -2.77 -1.82
C ASN A 171 2.16 -4.04 -2.45
N TYR A 172 1.37 -4.72 -3.30
CA TYR A 172 1.77 -5.97 -3.95
C TYR A 172 2.99 -5.78 -4.85
N ASP A 173 3.06 -4.67 -5.56
CA ASP A 173 4.13 -4.32 -6.48
C ASP A 173 4.58 -2.86 -6.31
N ALA A 174 5.62 -2.48 -7.06
CA ALA A 174 6.13 -1.10 -7.08
C ALA A 174 5.29 -0.14 -7.94
N GLY A 175 4.15 -0.60 -8.47
CA GLY A 175 3.25 0.11 -9.37
C GLY A 175 3.41 -0.30 -10.83
N GLN A 176 2.30 -0.20 -11.58
CA GLN A 176 2.21 -0.52 -13.02
C GLN A 176 2.69 -1.94 -13.39
N GLY A 177 2.47 -2.91 -12.49
CA GLY A 177 2.84 -4.31 -12.73
C GLY A 177 4.34 -4.55 -12.91
N THR A 178 5.19 -3.67 -12.39
CA THR A 178 6.64 -3.74 -12.58
C THR A 178 7.28 -4.82 -11.69
N THR A 179 7.83 -4.43 -10.54
CA THR A 179 8.53 -5.37 -9.65
C THR A 179 7.62 -5.78 -8.50
N PRO A 180 7.31 -7.07 -8.32
CA PRO A 180 6.54 -7.51 -7.17
C PRO A 180 7.35 -7.26 -5.88
N ILE A 181 6.71 -6.59 -4.92
CA ILE A 181 7.23 -6.39 -3.56
C ILE A 181 6.87 -7.58 -2.70
N VAL A 182 5.65 -8.10 -2.88
CA VAL A 182 5.14 -9.28 -2.20
C VAL A 182 5.26 -10.47 -3.14
N LEU A 183 6.24 -11.35 -2.91
CA LEU A 183 6.49 -12.52 -3.77
C LEU A 183 5.52 -13.68 -3.48
N HIS A 184 5.05 -13.78 -2.24
CA HIS A 184 4.09 -14.79 -1.81
C HIS A 184 3.32 -14.27 -0.59
N ALA A 185 2.01 -14.40 -0.64
CA ALA A 185 1.12 -14.16 0.49
C ALA A 185 -0.15 -15.00 0.33
N PRO A 186 -0.80 -15.38 1.41
CA PRO A 186 -2.10 -16.03 1.35
C PRO A 186 -3.16 -15.04 0.85
N GLU A 187 -4.18 -15.56 0.17
CA GLU A 187 -5.23 -14.72 -0.45
C GLU A 187 -6.05 -13.94 0.58
N ASP A 188 -6.25 -14.49 1.76
CA ASP A 188 -6.97 -13.85 2.87
C ASP A 188 -6.22 -12.65 3.48
N ALA A 189 -4.94 -12.49 3.15
CA ALA A 189 -4.15 -11.31 3.49
C ALA A 189 -4.36 -10.13 2.51
N ASN A 190 -5.05 -10.36 1.38
CA ASN A 190 -5.41 -9.30 0.43
C ASN A 190 -6.61 -8.50 0.95
N ILE A 191 -6.38 -7.23 1.26
CA ILE A 191 -7.43 -6.34 1.77
C ILE A 191 -7.94 -5.33 0.74
N SER A 192 -7.54 -5.45 -0.52
CA SER A 192 -7.95 -4.52 -1.59
C SER A 192 -9.48 -4.41 -1.71
N ASP A 193 -10.18 -5.55 -1.67
CA ASP A 193 -11.65 -5.58 -1.76
C ASP A 193 -12.34 -4.98 -0.53
N LEU A 194 -11.73 -5.11 0.65
CA LEU A 194 -12.26 -4.48 1.87
C LEU A 194 -12.16 -2.95 1.77
N ILE A 195 -11.06 -2.45 1.21
CA ILE A 195 -10.86 -1.01 0.98
C ILE A 195 -11.86 -0.50 -0.05
N LEU A 196 -12.05 -1.20 -1.17
CA LEU A 196 -13.03 -0.84 -2.20
C LEU A 196 -14.44 -0.77 -1.61
N LYS A 197 -14.86 -1.79 -0.87
CA LYS A 197 -16.18 -1.83 -0.20
C LYS A 197 -16.34 -0.65 0.76
N ARG A 198 -15.29 -0.32 1.52
CA ARG A 198 -15.31 0.83 2.42
C ARG A 198 -15.47 2.15 1.68
N MET A 199 -14.87 2.29 0.50
CA MET A 199 -15.05 3.46 -0.38
C MET A 199 -16.40 3.48 -1.11
N GLY A 200 -17.26 2.47 -0.91
CA GLY A 200 -18.55 2.35 -1.60
C GLY A 200 -18.45 1.78 -3.02
N VAL A 201 -17.32 1.20 -3.38
CA VAL A 201 -17.10 0.57 -4.68
C VAL A 201 -17.32 -0.93 -4.55
N THR A 202 -18.19 -1.50 -5.39
CA THR A 202 -18.39 -2.96 -5.46
C THR A 202 -17.27 -3.57 -6.28
N PRO A 203 -16.39 -4.42 -5.67
CA PRO A 203 -15.32 -5.08 -6.39
C PRO A 203 -15.86 -5.95 -7.52
N LYS A 204 -15.26 -5.86 -8.70
CA LYS A 204 -15.52 -6.73 -9.83
C LYS A 204 -14.27 -7.57 -10.10
N PRO A 205 -14.40 -8.87 -10.38
CA PRO A 205 -13.27 -9.65 -10.86
C PRO A 205 -12.65 -8.93 -12.06
N LEU A 206 -11.37 -8.60 -12.01
CA LEU A 206 -10.66 -8.18 -13.22
C LEU A 206 -10.59 -9.41 -14.12
N ALA A 207 -10.94 -9.23 -15.40
CA ALA A 207 -10.61 -10.22 -16.40
C ALA A 207 -9.08 -10.51 -16.27
N PRO A 208 -8.67 -11.79 -16.33
CA PRO A 208 -7.23 -12.09 -16.29
C PRO A 208 -6.54 -11.21 -17.32
N ALA A 209 -5.53 -10.44 -16.88
CA ALA A 209 -4.71 -9.67 -17.80
C ALA A 209 -4.26 -10.64 -18.88
N ALA A 210 -4.66 -10.38 -20.12
CA ALA A 210 -4.24 -11.22 -21.24
C ALA A 210 -2.73 -11.36 -21.13
N ALA A 211 -2.28 -12.60 -20.87
CA ALA A 211 -0.87 -12.89 -20.77
C ALA A 211 -0.22 -12.32 -22.03
N THR A 212 0.65 -11.34 -21.86
CA THR A 212 1.45 -10.81 -22.96
C THR A 212 2.07 -12.01 -23.64
N PRO A 213 1.84 -12.26 -24.95
CA PRO A 213 2.40 -13.42 -25.60
C PRO A 213 3.91 -13.34 -25.40
N ALA A 214 4.46 -14.34 -24.71
CA ALA A 214 5.90 -14.50 -24.57
C ALA A 214 6.48 -14.40 -25.97
N THR A 215 7.29 -13.39 -26.21
CA THR A 215 8.06 -13.22 -27.44
C THR A 215 8.91 -14.49 -27.58
N THR A 216 8.45 -15.43 -28.39
CA THR A 216 9.23 -16.59 -28.76
C THR A 216 10.42 -16.07 -29.53
N THR A 217 11.57 -16.00 -28.90
CA THR A 217 12.85 -15.79 -29.52
C THR A 217 13.03 -16.93 -30.57
N PRO A 218 13.26 -16.63 -31.85
CA PRO A 218 13.51 -17.69 -32.83
C PRO A 218 14.76 -18.43 -32.41
N ALA A 219 14.63 -19.75 -32.22
CA ALA A 219 15.77 -20.63 -31.99
C ALA A 219 16.71 -20.51 -33.18
N THR A 220 17.91 -19.99 -32.94
CA THR A 220 19.01 -19.96 -33.89
C THR A 220 19.35 -21.39 -34.27
N ALA A 221 19.08 -21.76 -35.53
CA ALA A 221 19.44 -23.05 -36.09
C ALA A 221 20.96 -23.19 -36.08
N ALA A 222 21.44 -24.25 -35.45
CA ALA A 222 22.85 -24.62 -35.45
C ALA A 222 23.31 -25.00 -36.90
N PRO A 223 24.51 -24.60 -37.32
CA PRO A 223 25.01 -24.99 -38.64
C PRO A 223 25.37 -26.48 -38.67
N LYS A 224 24.83 -27.20 -39.68
CA LYS A 224 25.25 -28.56 -40.00
C LYS A 224 26.68 -28.54 -40.51
N LYS A 225 27.56 -29.31 -39.86
CA LYS A 225 28.89 -29.65 -40.40
C LYS A 225 28.70 -30.67 -41.51
N ASN A 226 29.21 -30.35 -42.69
CA ASN A 226 29.72 -31.31 -43.70
C ASN A 226 31.16 -31.65 -43.38
#